data_d63911c703364cb919bc06a44ab17762
#
_entry.id   d63911c703364cb919bc06a44ab17762
#
_cell.length_a   1.000
_cell.length_b   1.000
_cell.length_c   1.000
_cell.angle_alpha   90.00
_cell.angle_beta   90.00
_cell.angle_gamma   90.00
#
_symmetry.space_group_name_H-M   'P 1'
#
loop_
_entity.id
_entity.type
_entity.pdbx_description
1 polymer ?
#
loop_
_entity_poly.entity_id
_entity_poly.type
_entity_poly.pdbx_seq_one_letter_code
_entity_poly.pdbx_strand_id
1 'polypeptide(L)'
;MRAGRAASLYAVADEKRMQLRGLHHVTAICRDLERTIAFYRDLLGLVVVHDGPSDDDPESRHVWFGALEGGPGQLVSFMQYPELPTGVVGVGSTHHFALLVDTADEQEAWRDYLRGRGVECSDVFDRGVCRSIYLRDPDGHMVEIATRGPGFTGAPATY
;
A
#
# COMPACT_ATOMS: atom_id res chain seq x y z
N MET A 1 -18.29 38.91 4.82
CA MET A 1 -16.81 38.81 4.61
C MET A 1 -16.56 37.66 3.67
N ARG A 2 -16.04 37.89 2.46
CA ARG A 2 -15.68 36.84 1.51
C ARG A 2 -14.33 36.28 1.94
N ALA A 3 -14.27 34.99 2.28
CA ALA A 3 -13.00 34.28 2.47
C ALA A 3 -12.24 34.29 1.14
N GLY A 4 -11.12 35.00 1.11
CA GLY A 4 -10.22 34.99 -0.05
C GLY A 4 -9.71 33.56 -0.28
N ARG A 5 -9.88 33.04 -1.51
CA ARG A 5 -9.21 31.79 -1.93
C ARG A 5 -7.69 32.04 -1.81
N ALA A 6 -7.02 31.27 -0.97
CA ALA A 6 -5.57 31.20 -0.98
C ALA A 6 -5.13 30.80 -2.39
N ALA A 7 -4.29 31.62 -3.02
CA ALA A 7 -3.69 31.25 -4.30
C ALA A 7 -2.91 29.94 -4.11
N SER A 8 -3.12 28.97 -5.01
CA SER A 8 -2.39 27.70 -4.96
C SER A 8 -0.88 27.99 -5.07
N LEU A 9 -0.11 27.54 -4.09
CA LEU A 9 1.36 27.62 -4.09
C LEU A 9 1.99 26.91 -5.29
N TYR A 10 1.24 26.07 -5.98
CA TYR A 10 1.66 25.20 -7.08
C TYR A 10 0.89 25.52 -8.38
N ALA A 11 0.26 26.70 -8.49
CA ALA A 11 -0.40 27.10 -9.74
C ALA A 11 0.67 27.32 -10.83
N VAL A 12 0.67 26.47 -11.84
CA VAL A 12 1.53 26.57 -13.01
C VAL A 12 0.76 27.35 -14.07
N ALA A 13 1.32 28.49 -14.53
CA ALA A 13 0.83 29.19 -15.72
C ALA A 13 1.03 28.26 -16.94
N ASP A 14 0.21 28.41 -17.93
CA ASP A 14 -0.06 27.68 -19.19
C ASP A 14 1.13 26.99 -19.90
N GLU A 15 2.07 26.40 -19.15
CA GLU A 15 3.18 25.61 -19.65
C GLU A 15 2.77 24.12 -19.74
N LYS A 16 3.34 23.42 -20.70
CA LYS A 16 3.15 21.98 -20.95
C LYS A 16 3.25 21.19 -19.65
N ARG A 17 2.12 20.81 -19.06
CA ARG A 17 2.09 20.03 -17.82
C ARG A 17 2.81 18.70 -18.01
N MET A 18 3.83 18.47 -17.21
CA MET A 18 4.43 17.15 -17.09
C MET A 18 3.40 16.18 -16.47
N GLN A 19 3.37 14.94 -16.95
CA GLN A 19 2.38 13.96 -16.52
C GLN A 19 3.05 12.79 -15.80
N LEU A 20 2.61 12.56 -14.56
CA LEU A 20 2.85 11.29 -13.88
C LEU A 20 1.85 10.24 -14.40
N ARG A 21 2.29 8.99 -14.55
CA ARG A 21 1.48 7.89 -15.11
C ARG A 21 0.77 7.08 -14.04
N GLY A 22 1.12 7.26 -12.79
CA GLY A 22 0.56 6.54 -11.66
C GLY A 22 1.58 6.27 -10.57
N LEU A 23 1.20 5.42 -9.63
CA LEU A 23 2.09 4.93 -8.60
C LEU A 23 3.00 3.84 -9.20
N HIS A 24 4.32 3.90 -8.95
CA HIS A 24 5.26 2.86 -9.34
C HIS A 24 5.37 1.79 -8.23
N HIS A 25 5.65 2.23 -7.01
CA HIS A 25 5.79 1.37 -5.83
C HIS A 25 5.56 2.15 -4.54
N VAL A 26 5.43 1.41 -3.44
CA VAL A 26 5.51 1.92 -2.07
C VAL A 26 6.67 1.23 -1.38
N THR A 27 7.54 1.99 -0.70
CA THR A 27 8.61 1.46 0.15
C THR A 27 8.27 1.71 1.61
N ALA A 28 8.34 0.66 2.42
CA ALA A 28 8.14 0.70 3.85
C ALA A 28 9.42 0.26 4.58
N ILE A 29 9.47 0.48 5.88
CA ILE A 29 10.58 0.05 6.74
C ILE A 29 10.10 -1.10 7.60
N CYS A 30 10.91 -2.15 7.72
CA CYS A 30 10.65 -3.29 8.59
C CYS A 30 11.81 -3.50 9.58
N ARG A 31 11.50 -4.19 10.65
CA ARG A 31 12.50 -4.58 11.65
C ARG A 31 13.26 -5.84 11.25
N ASP A 32 12.57 -6.78 10.60
CA ASP A 32 13.09 -8.11 10.29
C ASP A 32 12.50 -8.58 8.95
N LEU A 33 13.34 -8.64 7.92
CA LEU A 33 12.93 -9.03 6.58
C LEU A 33 12.49 -10.48 6.47
N GLU A 34 13.00 -11.40 7.30
CA GLU A 34 12.54 -12.80 7.25
C GLU A 34 11.07 -12.91 7.69
N ARG A 35 10.68 -12.16 8.72
CA ARG A 35 9.28 -12.06 9.15
C ARG A 35 8.41 -11.39 8.07
N THR A 36 8.94 -10.33 7.46
CA THR A 36 8.25 -9.62 6.39
C THR A 36 8.08 -10.51 5.15
N ILE A 37 9.11 -11.26 4.76
CA ILE A 37 9.04 -12.21 3.64
C ILE A 37 8.01 -13.31 3.93
N ALA A 38 8.02 -13.88 5.13
CA ALA A 38 7.04 -14.88 5.51
C ALA A 38 5.59 -14.34 5.44
N PHE A 39 5.38 -13.08 5.80
CA PHE A 39 4.06 -12.46 5.72
C PHE A 39 3.63 -12.17 4.26
N TYR A 40 4.46 -11.46 3.50
CA TYR A 40 4.05 -11.02 2.15
C TYR A 40 4.13 -12.13 1.11
N ARG A 41 5.15 -13.00 1.17
CA ARG A 41 5.30 -14.12 0.24
C ARG A 41 4.48 -15.34 0.65
N ASP A 42 4.66 -15.83 1.90
CA ASP A 42 4.12 -17.14 2.27
C ASP A 42 2.65 -17.08 2.73
N LEU A 43 2.24 -15.97 3.37
CA LEU A 43 0.85 -15.77 3.78
C LEU A 43 0.03 -15.08 2.69
N LEU A 44 0.51 -13.96 2.12
CA LEU A 44 -0.25 -13.17 1.15
C LEU A 44 0.00 -13.57 -0.31
N GLY A 45 0.99 -14.42 -0.59
CA GLY A 45 1.23 -14.96 -1.94
C GLY A 45 1.87 -13.98 -2.92
N LEU A 46 2.49 -12.88 -2.43
CA LEU A 46 3.25 -11.99 -3.31
C LEU A 46 4.56 -12.66 -3.73
N VAL A 47 5.03 -12.32 -4.92
CA VAL A 47 6.30 -12.84 -5.46
C VAL A 47 7.44 -11.92 -5.05
N VAL A 48 8.53 -12.48 -4.51
CA VAL A 48 9.78 -11.73 -4.33
C VAL A 48 10.40 -11.50 -5.71
N VAL A 49 10.45 -10.25 -6.15
CA VAL A 49 10.97 -9.86 -7.47
C VAL A 49 12.41 -9.35 -7.39
N HIS A 50 12.85 -8.90 -6.21
CA HIS A 50 14.23 -8.52 -5.92
C HIS A 50 14.53 -8.70 -4.45
N ASP A 51 15.75 -9.13 -4.14
CA ASP A 51 16.28 -9.27 -2.78
C ASP A 51 17.78 -8.99 -2.83
N GLY A 52 18.23 -7.93 -2.18
CA GLY A 52 19.62 -7.51 -2.23
C GLY A 52 19.91 -6.32 -1.32
N PRO A 53 21.13 -5.76 -1.42
CA PRO A 53 21.46 -4.53 -0.71
C PRO A 53 20.63 -3.36 -1.24
N SER A 54 20.39 -2.37 -0.39
CA SER A 54 19.79 -1.11 -0.80
C SER A 54 20.80 -0.28 -1.60
N ASP A 55 20.35 0.37 -2.67
CA ASP A 55 21.21 1.25 -3.47
C ASP A 55 21.69 2.47 -2.68
N ASP A 56 20.88 2.96 -1.75
CA ASP A 56 21.19 4.14 -0.92
C ASP A 56 21.99 3.78 0.34
N ASP A 57 21.91 2.53 0.80
CA ASP A 57 22.56 2.03 2.00
C ASP A 57 22.93 0.54 1.79
N PRO A 58 24.13 0.27 1.25
CA PRO A 58 24.56 -1.09 0.90
C PRO A 58 24.67 -2.06 2.09
N GLU A 59 24.69 -1.58 3.33
CA GLU A 59 24.68 -2.41 4.54
C GLU A 59 23.25 -2.81 4.93
N SER A 60 22.24 -2.13 4.40
CA SER A 60 20.83 -2.45 4.60
C SER A 60 20.31 -3.37 3.49
N ARG A 61 19.54 -4.39 3.87
CA ARG A 61 18.87 -5.28 2.89
C ARG A 61 17.55 -4.68 2.45
N HIS A 62 17.25 -4.78 1.15
CA HIS A 62 16.05 -4.27 0.52
C HIS A 62 15.37 -5.38 -0.29
N VAL A 63 14.12 -5.69 0.03
CA VAL A 63 13.33 -6.73 -0.64
C VAL A 63 12.11 -6.11 -1.30
N TRP A 64 11.84 -6.52 -2.53
CA TRP A 64 10.71 -6.07 -3.34
C TRP A 64 9.76 -7.22 -3.61
N PHE A 65 8.48 -6.96 -3.40
CA PHE A 65 7.40 -7.90 -3.64
C PHE A 65 6.50 -7.36 -4.76
N GLY A 66 6.04 -8.25 -5.62
CA GLY A 66 5.09 -7.95 -6.68
C GLY A 66 3.86 -8.83 -6.61
N ALA A 67 2.72 -8.31 -6.98
CA ALA A 67 1.57 -9.14 -7.31
C ALA A 67 1.76 -9.71 -8.72
N LEU A 68 1.36 -10.94 -8.96
CA LEU A 68 1.48 -11.63 -10.25
C LEU A 68 2.92 -11.58 -10.77
N GLU A 69 3.17 -10.83 -11.85
CA GLU A 69 4.48 -10.71 -12.50
C GLU A 69 5.32 -9.51 -11.98
N GLY A 70 4.78 -8.73 -11.03
CA GLY A 70 5.53 -7.64 -10.39
C GLY A 70 5.81 -6.43 -11.28
N GLY A 71 4.86 -6.03 -12.11
CA GLY A 71 4.99 -4.81 -12.92
C GLY A 71 4.83 -3.53 -12.12
N PRO A 72 5.21 -2.35 -12.69
CA PRO A 72 4.99 -1.04 -12.08
C PRO A 72 3.54 -0.86 -11.62
N GLY A 73 3.37 -0.25 -10.43
CA GLY A 73 2.05 -0.09 -9.80
C GLY A 73 1.57 -1.29 -8.98
N GLN A 74 2.30 -2.40 -9.02
CA GLN A 74 2.00 -3.64 -8.30
C GLN A 74 3.09 -3.99 -7.28
N LEU A 75 3.99 -3.04 -6.98
CA LEU A 75 5.16 -3.29 -6.16
C LEU A 75 5.01 -2.67 -4.77
N VAL A 76 5.40 -3.45 -3.77
CA VAL A 76 5.70 -2.98 -2.43
C VAL A 76 7.10 -3.46 -2.04
N SER A 77 7.88 -2.61 -1.38
CA SER A 77 9.22 -2.99 -0.94
C SER A 77 9.46 -2.66 0.52
N PHE A 78 10.44 -3.34 1.10
CA PHE A 78 10.81 -3.16 2.50
C PHE A 78 12.32 -3.06 2.65
N MET A 79 12.76 -2.04 3.37
CA MET A 79 14.13 -1.86 3.84
C MET A 79 14.21 -2.27 5.31
N GLN A 80 15.27 -3.00 5.68
CA GLN A 80 15.45 -3.45 7.05
C GLN A 80 16.26 -2.45 7.86
N TYR A 81 15.61 -1.86 8.88
CA TYR A 81 16.25 -0.97 9.86
C TYR A 81 15.78 -1.32 11.28
N PRO A 82 16.36 -2.38 11.90
CA PRO A 82 15.90 -2.92 13.18
C PRO A 82 16.02 -1.97 14.36
N GLU A 83 16.95 -1.00 14.31
CA GLU A 83 17.21 0.00 15.35
C GLU A 83 16.26 1.19 15.32
N LEU A 84 15.50 1.37 14.23
CA LEU A 84 14.56 2.48 14.19
C LEU A 84 13.37 2.24 15.14
N PRO A 85 12.84 3.30 15.74
CA PRO A 85 11.66 3.19 16.59
C PRO A 85 10.44 2.69 15.79
N THR A 86 9.54 1.99 16.47
CA THR A 86 8.25 1.60 15.87
C THR A 86 7.50 2.84 15.40
N GLY A 87 7.05 2.80 14.14
CA GLY A 87 6.31 3.89 13.52
C GLY A 87 4.94 4.10 14.18
N VAL A 88 4.51 5.36 14.19
CA VAL A 88 3.16 5.76 14.64
C VAL A 88 2.50 6.49 13.48
N VAL A 89 1.26 6.09 13.18
CA VAL A 89 0.46 6.77 12.15
C VAL A 89 0.13 8.20 12.58
N GLY A 90 0.49 9.17 11.77
CA GLY A 90 0.28 10.59 12.05
C GLY A 90 0.36 11.44 10.78
N VAL A 91 0.26 12.75 10.95
CA VAL A 91 0.39 13.69 9.82
C VAL A 91 1.77 13.51 9.17
N GLY A 92 1.77 13.30 7.84
CA GLY A 92 3.00 13.05 7.08
C GLY A 92 3.36 11.57 6.92
N SER A 93 2.68 10.64 7.62
CA SER A 93 2.86 9.20 7.41
C SER A 93 1.86 8.63 6.41
N THR A 94 2.20 7.50 5.80
CA THR A 94 1.24 6.66 5.08
C THR A 94 0.32 5.97 6.07
N HIS A 95 -1.00 6.04 5.87
CA HIS A 95 -1.96 5.37 6.75
C HIS A 95 -2.04 3.87 6.47
N HIS A 96 -2.19 3.49 5.21
CA HIS A 96 -2.21 2.10 4.75
C HIS A 96 -1.84 2.04 3.27
N PHE A 97 -1.58 0.84 2.79
CA PHE A 97 -1.58 0.54 1.36
C PHE A 97 -2.53 -0.63 1.09
N ALA A 98 -3.13 -0.63 -0.10
CA ALA A 98 -4.17 -1.58 -0.46
C ALA A 98 -3.68 -2.55 -1.55
N LEU A 99 -3.91 -3.84 -1.31
CA LEU A 99 -3.75 -4.91 -2.27
C LEU A 99 -5.10 -5.20 -2.94
N LEU A 100 -5.08 -5.45 -4.22
CA LEU A 100 -6.28 -5.59 -5.03
C LEU A 100 -6.73 -7.05 -5.13
N VAL A 101 -8.04 -7.26 -5.02
CA VAL A 101 -8.73 -8.47 -5.47
C VAL A 101 -9.85 -8.09 -6.45
N ASP A 102 -10.20 -8.98 -7.35
CA ASP A 102 -11.16 -8.63 -8.39
C ASP A 102 -12.60 -8.63 -7.89
N THR A 103 -12.97 -9.55 -7.01
CA THR A 103 -14.36 -9.78 -6.61
C THR A 103 -14.58 -9.74 -5.09
N ALA A 104 -15.85 -9.57 -4.71
CA ALA A 104 -16.29 -9.65 -3.32
C ALA A 104 -16.10 -11.06 -2.73
N ASP A 105 -16.33 -12.09 -3.53
CA ASP A 105 -16.20 -13.48 -3.10
C ASP A 105 -14.72 -13.82 -2.80
N GLU A 106 -13.79 -13.34 -3.65
CA GLU A 106 -12.36 -13.47 -3.38
C GLU A 106 -11.95 -12.76 -2.09
N GLN A 107 -12.49 -11.57 -1.83
CA GLN A 107 -12.20 -10.85 -0.59
C GLN A 107 -12.71 -11.59 0.64
N GLU A 108 -13.91 -12.17 0.58
CA GLU A 108 -14.45 -12.97 1.67
C GLU A 108 -13.63 -14.24 1.89
N ALA A 109 -13.20 -14.89 0.80
CA ALA A 109 -12.28 -16.03 0.89
C ALA A 109 -10.94 -15.64 1.53
N TRP A 110 -10.38 -14.46 1.22
CA TRP A 110 -9.19 -13.94 1.88
C TRP A 110 -9.41 -13.71 3.37
N ARG A 111 -10.53 -13.11 3.77
CA ARG A 111 -10.87 -12.93 5.19
C ARG A 111 -10.89 -14.27 5.93
N ASP A 112 -11.58 -15.25 5.38
CA ASP A 112 -11.74 -16.56 6.01
C ASP A 112 -10.42 -17.33 6.06
N TYR A 113 -9.60 -17.22 5.00
CA TYR A 113 -8.26 -17.77 4.95
C TYR A 113 -7.34 -17.19 6.04
N LEU A 114 -7.32 -15.87 6.21
CA LEU A 114 -6.52 -15.19 7.22
C LEU A 114 -6.95 -15.57 8.63
N ARG A 115 -8.25 -15.51 8.91
CA ARG A 115 -8.82 -15.88 10.21
C ARG A 115 -8.57 -17.36 10.55
N GLY A 116 -8.67 -18.24 9.57
CA GLY A 116 -8.36 -19.66 9.72
C GLY A 116 -6.90 -19.96 10.08
N ARG A 117 -5.99 -18.97 9.84
CA ARG A 117 -4.57 -19.03 10.22
C ARG A 117 -4.25 -18.23 11.48
N GLY A 118 -5.26 -17.71 12.18
CA GLY A 118 -5.09 -16.92 13.40
C GLY A 118 -4.58 -15.51 13.14
N VAL A 119 -4.66 -15.03 11.90
CA VAL A 119 -4.33 -13.64 11.56
C VAL A 119 -5.56 -12.78 11.78
N GLU A 120 -5.44 -11.78 12.65
CA GLU A 120 -6.51 -10.81 12.88
C GLU A 120 -6.78 -9.99 11.64
N CYS A 121 -8.01 -10.04 11.16
CA CYS A 121 -8.47 -9.13 10.12
C CYS A 121 -9.88 -8.64 10.42
N SER A 122 -10.19 -7.45 9.95
CA SER A 122 -11.47 -6.80 10.17
C SER A 122 -12.63 -7.56 9.51
N ASP A 123 -13.85 -7.18 9.87
CA ASP A 123 -15.00 -7.44 9.03
C ASP A 123 -14.92 -6.64 7.72
N VAL A 124 -15.79 -6.97 6.78
CA VAL A 124 -15.87 -6.26 5.51
C VAL A 124 -16.51 -4.90 5.71
N PHE A 125 -15.84 -3.86 5.23
CA PHE A 125 -16.38 -2.50 5.13
C PHE A 125 -16.77 -2.20 3.69
N ASP A 126 -18.04 -1.85 3.47
CA ASP A 126 -18.47 -1.30 2.19
C ASP A 126 -18.18 0.21 2.18
N ARG A 127 -17.34 0.63 1.21
CA ARG A 127 -16.95 2.03 1.02
C ARG A 127 -17.71 2.71 -0.12
N GLY A 128 -18.65 2.00 -0.76
CA GLY A 128 -19.36 2.44 -1.94
C GLY A 128 -18.51 2.34 -3.23
N VAL A 129 -17.24 2.73 -3.17
CA VAL A 129 -16.30 2.64 -4.31
C VAL A 129 -15.55 1.31 -4.38
N CYS A 130 -15.42 0.63 -3.26
CA CYS A 130 -14.84 -0.71 -3.10
C CYS A 130 -15.31 -1.31 -1.78
N ARG A 131 -15.09 -2.59 -1.59
CA ARG A 131 -15.18 -3.27 -0.29
C ARG A 131 -13.77 -3.47 0.24
N SER A 132 -13.59 -3.39 1.56
CA SER A 132 -12.30 -3.40 2.21
C SER A 132 -12.28 -4.32 3.42
N ILE A 133 -11.20 -5.08 3.60
CA ILE A 133 -10.81 -5.71 4.88
C ILE A 133 -9.40 -5.22 5.25
N TYR A 134 -9.12 -5.15 6.54
CA TYR A 134 -7.85 -4.61 7.06
C TYR A 134 -7.17 -5.60 7.97
N LEU A 135 -5.85 -5.70 7.85
CA LEU A 135 -4.98 -6.49 8.72
C LEU A 135 -3.70 -5.71 9.00
N ARG A 136 -2.89 -6.23 9.92
CA ARG A 136 -1.57 -5.66 10.20
C ARG A 136 -0.48 -6.65 9.84
N ASP A 137 0.59 -6.12 9.27
CA ASP A 137 1.81 -6.88 9.04
C ASP A 137 2.62 -7.04 10.35
N PRO A 138 3.73 -7.79 10.36
CA PRO A 138 4.53 -8.02 11.56
C PRO A 138 5.06 -6.77 12.26
N ASP A 139 5.24 -5.66 11.56
CA ASP A 139 5.73 -4.39 12.10
C ASP A 139 4.62 -3.37 12.38
N GLY A 140 3.37 -3.75 12.11
CA GLY A 140 2.19 -2.95 12.41
C GLY A 140 1.72 -2.07 11.26
N HIS A 141 2.30 -2.17 10.07
CA HIS A 141 1.75 -1.51 8.89
C HIS A 141 0.33 -2.00 8.64
N MET A 142 -0.56 -1.05 8.37
CA MET A 142 -1.92 -1.41 7.99
C MET A 142 -1.96 -1.79 6.51
N VAL A 143 -2.39 -2.99 6.25
CA VAL A 143 -2.61 -3.54 4.90
C VAL A 143 -4.10 -3.67 4.69
N GLU A 144 -4.57 -3.20 3.55
CA GLU A 144 -5.94 -3.35 3.10
C GLU A 144 -6.01 -4.38 1.98
N ILE A 145 -7.02 -5.23 1.96
CA ILE A 145 -7.40 -6.01 0.78
C ILE A 145 -8.70 -5.42 0.27
N ALA A 146 -8.63 -4.78 -0.89
CA ALA A 146 -9.72 -4.04 -1.49
C ALA A 146 -10.21 -4.69 -2.79
N THR A 147 -11.52 -4.67 -3.01
CA THR A 147 -12.10 -5.10 -4.30
C THR A 147 -11.88 -4.02 -5.36
N ARG A 148 -11.89 -4.43 -6.64
CA ARG A 148 -11.74 -3.52 -7.77
C ARG A 148 -12.82 -2.45 -7.84
N GLY A 149 -14.03 -2.75 -7.47
CA GLY A 149 -14.98 -1.78 -7.80
C GLY A 149 -16.33 -1.81 -7.14
N PRO A 150 -17.17 -0.82 -7.44
CA PRO A 150 -17.37 -0.13 -8.74
C PRO A 150 -16.37 1.00 -9.06
N GLY A 151 -15.52 1.42 -8.11
CA GLY A 151 -14.59 2.53 -8.32
C GLY A 151 -15.26 3.91 -8.29
N PHE A 152 -14.47 4.94 -8.57
CA PHE A 152 -14.96 6.32 -8.68
C PHE A 152 -15.56 6.54 -10.08
N THR A 153 -16.89 6.64 -10.17
CA THR A 153 -17.63 6.73 -11.43
C THR A 153 -17.98 8.17 -11.84
N GLY A 154 -17.66 9.14 -11.01
CA GLY A 154 -17.91 10.57 -11.27
C GLY A 154 -16.83 11.23 -12.14
N ALA A 155 -17.13 12.43 -12.65
CA ALA A 155 -16.10 13.27 -13.23
C ALA A 155 -15.04 13.62 -12.18
N PRO A 156 -13.75 13.83 -12.57
CA PRO A 156 -12.74 14.28 -11.63
C PRO A 156 -13.17 15.55 -10.89
N ALA A 157 -12.89 15.60 -9.59
CA ALA A 157 -13.20 16.78 -8.79
C ALA A 157 -12.43 18.00 -9.34
N THR A 158 -13.15 19.10 -9.50
CA THR A 158 -12.56 20.40 -9.87
C THR A 158 -12.42 21.25 -8.62
N TYR A 159 -11.21 21.65 -8.28
CA TYR A 159 -10.88 22.48 -7.11
C TYR A 159 -10.60 23.92 -7.50
#